data_c8abd79326ecd7abd7952c29a51fcfc7
#
_entry.id   c8abd79326ecd7abd7952c29a51fcfc7
#
_cell.length_a   1.000
_cell.length_b   1.000
_cell.length_c   1.000
_cell.angle_alpha   90.00
_cell.angle_beta   90.00
_cell.angle_gamma   90.00
#
_symmetry.space_group_name_H-M   'P 1'
#
loop_
_entity.id
_entity.type
_entity.pdbx_description
1 polymer ?
#
loop_
_entity_poly.entity_id
_entity_poly.type
_entity_poly.pdbx_seq_one_letter_code
_entity_poly.pdbx_strand_id
1 'polypeptide(L)'
;MDLVIARPEGLYCPAGDFYIDPWRPVERSVITHAHGDHARTGNQHYLAAAPGEGILRSRLGQDINLQTLAYGESLVHHGVTLSFHPAGHVLGSAQVRLEYQGEVWVASGDYKVEPDGTCAPFEPVRCHTFITESTFGLPIYRWQPQAQIFAGINDWWQANIAAGKASVLFCYSFGKAQRILHGIDASIGPILSHGAVEPLNRVYREAGIHIPETLYAGDFNKTDPLLRQALIIAPPSAGGSSWIKRFGDYSDAFASGWMRLRGTRRRRGVDRGFVLSDHADWPGLLWAIEQTGAERVMVTHGSVGVLVRHLREKGLDAQGFTTEYGDDEEEAGA
;
A
#
# COMPACT_ATOMS: atom_id res chain seq x y z
N MET A 1 -17.90 -10.64 -23.75
CA MET A 1 -17.03 -11.63 -23.06
C MET A 1 -16.24 -10.84 -22.03
N ASP A 2 -16.19 -11.30 -20.78
CA ASP A 2 -15.46 -10.59 -19.73
C ASP A 2 -13.97 -10.50 -20.08
N LEU A 3 -13.41 -9.29 -20.02
CA LEU A 3 -12.00 -9.05 -20.35
C LEU A 3 -11.07 -9.53 -19.25
N VAL A 4 -11.55 -9.57 -18.02
CA VAL A 4 -10.84 -10.16 -16.86
C VAL A 4 -11.75 -11.15 -16.16
N ILE A 5 -11.24 -12.33 -15.86
CA ILE A 5 -11.95 -13.41 -15.14
C ILE A 5 -11.10 -13.92 -13.97
N ALA A 6 -11.73 -14.48 -12.93
CA ALA A 6 -11.01 -15.16 -11.86
C ALA A 6 -10.58 -16.56 -12.30
N ARG A 7 -9.33 -16.91 -11.97
CA ARG A 7 -8.75 -18.26 -12.10
C ARG A 7 -8.04 -18.66 -10.80
N PRO A 8 -7.69 -19.95 -10.62
CA PRO A 8 -6.96 -20.37 -9.42
C PRO A 8 -5.62 -19.69 -9.21
N GLU A 9 -5.01 -19.11 -10.23
CA GLU A 9 -3.72 -18.41 -10.16
C GLU A 9 -3.85 -16.90 -9.94
N GLY A 10 -5.00 -16.31 -10.25
CA GLY A 10 -5.19 -14.86 -10.16
C GLY A 10 -6.27 -14.31 -11.08
N LEU A 11 -6.32 -13.00 -11.21
CA LEU A 11 -7.13 -12.29 -12.19
C LEU A 11 -6.52 -12.49 -13.58
N TYR A 12 -7.25 -13.10 -14.51
CA TYR A 12 -6.74 -13.49 -15.83
C TYR A 12 -7.43 -12.72 -16.95
N CYS A 13 -6.65 -12.22 -17.89
CA CYS A 13 -7.13 -11.66 -19.14
C CYS A 13 -7.05 -12.70 -20.26
N PRO A 14 -8.19 -13.34 -20.66
CA PRO A 14 -8.16 -14.42 -21.65
C PRO A 14 -7.68 -13.96 -23.05
N ALA A 15 -8.04 -12.74 -23.46
CA ALA A 15 -7.64 -12.20 -24.74
C ALA A 15 -6.15 -11.88 -24.81
N GLY A 16 -5.56 -11.43 -23.68
CA GLY A 16 -4.15 -11.05 -23.57
C GLY A 16 -3.23 -12.17 -23.12
N ASP A 17 -3.75 -13.27 -22.60
CA ASP A 17 -2.98 -14.39 -22.03
C ASP A 17 -1.97 -13.94 -20.96
N PHE A 18 -2.43 -13.18 -19.98
CA PHE A 18 -1.66 -12.74 -18.82
C PHE A 18 -2.54 -12.62 -17.56
N TYR A 19 -1.91 -12.60 -16.40
CA TYR A 19 -2.56 -12.40 -15.10
C TYR A 19 -2.27 -11.03 -14.52
N ILE A 20 -3.21 -10.48 -13.74
CA ILE A 20 -3.02 -9.26 -12.94
C ILE A 20 -2.86 -9.70 -11.49
N ASP A 21 -1.77 -9.27 -10.84
CA ASP A 21 -1.42 -9.57 -9.45
C ASP A 21 -1.64 -11.05 -9.08
N PRO A 22 -1.01 -11.99 -9.80
CA PRO A 22 -1.24 -13.42 -9.56
C PRO A 22 -0.73 -13.83 -8.17
N TRP A 23 -1.53 -14.61 -7.46
CA TRP A 23 -1.15 -15.18 -6.16
C TRP A 23 -0.42 -16.53 -6.26
N ARG A 24 -0.28 -17.07 -7.46
CA ARG A 24 0.53 -18.25 -7.79
C ARG A 24 1.43 -17.97 -8.98
N PRO A 25 2.58 -18.69 -9.12
CA PRO A 25 3.47 -18.51 -10.25
C PRO A 25 2.78 -18.74 -11.61
N VAL A 26 2.99 -17.79 -12.53
CA VAL A 26 2.44 -17.80 -13.88
C VAL A 26 3.49 -17.44 -14.93
N GLU A 27 3.17 -17.67 -16.21
CA GLU A 27 4.03 -17.29 -17.32
C GLU A 27 4.17 -15.77 -17.44
N ARG A 28 3.04 -15.02 -17.45
CA ARG A 28 3.02 -13.57 -17.60
C ARG A 28 2.17 -12.91 -16.53
N SER A 29 2.82 -12.03 -15.79
CA SER A 29 2.18 -11.24 -14.72
C SER A 29 2.26 -9.74 -15.02
N VAL A 30 1.15 -9.04 -14.79
CA VAL A 30 1.04 -7.58 -14.75
C VAL A 30 0.86 -7.19 -13.30
N ILE A 31 1.77 -6.39 -12.76
CA ILE A 31 1.81 -6.08 -11.33
C ILE A 31 1.34 -4.64 -11.11
N THR A 32 0.31 -4.47 -10.28
CA THR A 32 -0.22 -3.16 -9.92
C THR A 32 0.72 -2.41 -8.98
N HIS A 33 1.26 -3.09 -7.97
CA HIS A 33 2.22 -2.54 -7.02
C HIS A 33 3.00 -3.63 -6.29
N ALA A 34 4.00 -3.23 -5.51
CA ALA A 34 4.98 -4.17 -4.98
C ALA A 34 4.66 -4.71 -3.57
N HIS A 35 3.43 -4.66 -3.02
CA HIS A 35 3.08 -5.37 -1.79
C HIS A 35 3.08 -6.89 -1.98
N GLY A 36 3.22 -7.66 -0.89
CA GLY A 36 3.48 -9.09 -0.93
C GLY A 36 2.31 -9.94 -1.44
N ASP A 37 1.11 -9.46 -1.30
CA ASP A 37 -0.13 -10.05 -1.80
C ASP A 37 -0.35 -9.79 -3.30
N HIS A 38 0.23 -8.71 -3.87
CA HIS A 38 0.14 -8.36 -5.29
C HIS A 38 1.37 -8.79 -6.10
N ALA A 39 2.58 -8.69 -5.53
CA ALA A 39 3.83 -9.02 -6.22
C ALA A 39 4.53 -10.21 -5.57
N ARG A 40 4.42 -11.38 -6.20
CA ARG A 40 5.01 -12.64 -5.75
C ARG A 40 6.15 -13.08 -6.65
N THR A 41 7.10 -13.83 -6.06
CA THR A 41 8.19 -14.47 -6.79
C THR A 41 7.69 -15.66 -7.60
N GLY A 42 8.47 -16.08 -8.62
CA GLY A 42 8.23 -17.30 -9.39
C GLY A 42 7.54 -17.11 -10.74
N ASN A 43 7.06 -15.90 -11.07
CA ASN A 43 6.56 -15.60 -12.40
C ASN A 43 7.72 -15.57 -13.41
N GLN A 44 7.47 -15.99 -14.66
CA GLN A 44 8.50 -16.00 -15.70
C GLN A 44 8.73 -14.59 -16.26
N HIS A 45 7.65 -13.80 -16.43
CA HIS A 45 7.70 -12.44 -16.95
C HIS A 45 6.86 -11.53 -16.07
N TYR A 46 7.43 -10.38 -15.71
CA TYR A 46 6.76 -9.32 -14.97
C TYR A 46 6.62 -8.09 -15.84
N LEU A 47 5.46 -7.43 -15.79
CA LEU A 47 5.22 -6.13 -16.38
C LEU A 47 4.66 -5.20 -15.30
N ALA A 48 5.24 -4.02 -15.11
CA ALA A 48 4.83 -3.08 -14.08
C ALA A 48 5.04 -1.61 -14.52
N ALA A 49 4.53 -0.67 -13.73
CA ALA A 49 4.82 0.75 -13.94
C ALA A 49 6.29 1.07 -13.60
N ALA A 50 6.95 1.86 -14.45
CA ALA A 50 8.37 2.18 -14.35
C ALA A 50 8.79 2.77 -12.97
N PRO A 51 8.03 3.63 -12.29
CA PRO A 51 8.40 4.11 -10.97
C PRO A 51 8.49 3.03 -9.89
N GLY A 52 7.87 1.86 -10.12
CA GLY A 52 7.88 0.71 -9.20
C GLY A 52 9.08 -0.22 -9.36
N GLU A 53 9.90 -0.06 -10.40
CA GLU A 53 10.98 -1.00 -10.73
C GLU A 53 11.94 -1.24 -9.56
N GLY A 54 12.45 -0.16 -8.95
CA GLY A 54 13.42 -0.26 -7.84
C GLY A 54 12.87 -1.03 -6.64
N ILE A 55 11.60 -0.84 -6.29
CA ILE A 55 10.95 -1.57 -5.21
C ILE A 55 10.73 -3.04 -5.58
N LEU A 56 10.25 -3.32 -6.79
CA LEU A 56 10.05 -4.71 -7.26
C LEU A 56 11.37 -5.49 -7.25
N ARG A 57 12.45 -4.91 -7.78
CA ARG A 57 13.77 -5.55 -7.74
C ARG A 57 14.32 -5.72 -6.34
N SER A 58 14.10 -4.75 -5.45
CA SER A 58 14.49 -4.86 -4.04
C SER A 58 13.77 -6.00 -3.31
N ARG A 59 12.52 -6.30 -3.68
CA ARG A 59 11.70 -7.31 -2.99
C ARG A 59 11.70 -8.68 -3.66
N LEU A 60 11.68 -8.74 -4.97
CA LEU A 60 11.56 -10.00 -5.72
C LEU A 60 12.90 -10.55 -6.22
N GLY A 61 13.95 -9.70 -6.21
CA GLY A 61 15.30 -10.04 -6.68
C GLY A 61 15.74 -9.16 -7.85
N GLN A 62 17.04 -8.88 -7.93
CA GLN A 62 17.61 -7.99 -8.95
C GLN A 62 17.47 -8.57 -10.37
N ASP A 63 17.48 -9.90 -10.49
CA ASP A 63 17.55 -10.62 -11.78
C ASP A 63 16.16 -11.05 -12.30
N ILE A 64 15.04 -10.57 -11.71
CA ILE A 64 13.71 -10.87 -12.24
C ILE A 64 13.56 -10.34 -13.66
N ASN A 65 12.88 -11.10 -14.50
CA ASN A 65 12.58 -10.69 -15.88
C ASN A 65 11.43 -9.67 -15.87
N LEU A 66 11.78 -8.41 -15.62
CA LEU A 66 10.87 -7.29 -15.46
C LEU A 66 10.97 -6.32 -16.64
N GLN A 67 9.85 -6.14 -17.33
CA GLN A 67 9.60 -5.04 -18.26
C GLN A 67 8.81 -3.94 -17.54
N THR A 68 9.09 -2.68 -17.84
CA THR A 68 8.36 -1.56 -17.28
C THR A 68 7.83 -0.63 -18.37
N LEU A 69 6.72 0.05 -18.09
CA LEU A 69 6.15 1.12 -18.91
C LEU A 69 5.99 2.38 -18.06
N ALA A 70 6.20 3.54 -18.66
CA ALA A 70 5.84 4.79 -18.02
C ALA A 70 4.31 4.90 -17.83
N TYR A 71 3.87 5.73 -16.88
CA TYR A 71 2.44 6.02 -16.76
C TYR A 71 1.93 6.65 -18.07
N GLY A 72 0.78 6.16 -18.55
CA GLY A 72 0.16 6.57 -19.81
C GLY A 72 0.79 5.93 -21.06
N GLU A 73 1.95 5.29 -20.97
CA GLU A 73 2.51 4.52 -22.07
C GLU A 73 1.70 3.24 -22.29
N SER A 74 1.50 2.86 -23.55
CA SER A 74 0.69 1.72 -23.94
C SER A 74 1.52 0.60 -24.58
N LEU A 75 1.17 -0.64 -24.25
CA LEU A 75 1.68 -1.86 -24.88
C LEU A 75 0.51 -2.63 -25.49
N VAL A 76 0.68 -3.15 -26.72
CA VAL A 76 -0.29 -4.06 -27.33
C VAL A 76 0.22 -5.49 -27.23
N HIS A 77 -0.57 -6.38 -26.59
CA HIS A 77 -0.26 -7.80 -26.48
C HIS A 77 -1.50 -8.63 -26.84
N HIS A 78 -1.40 -9.51 -27.82
CA HIS A 78 -2.48 -10.31 -28.39
C HIS A 78 -3.75 -9.49 -28.74
N GLY A 79 -3.55 -8.24 -29.20
CA GLY A 79 -4.65 -7.34 -29.54
C GLY A 79 -5.27 -6.59 -28.36
N VAL A 80 -4.86 -6.88 -27.12
CA VAL A 80 -5.23 -6.10 -25.94
C VAL A 80 -4.25 -4.93 -25.79
N THR A 81 -4.76 -3.72 -25.70
CA THR A 81 -3.96 -2.54 -25.36
C THR A 81 -3.95 -2.40 -23.83
N LEU A 82 -2.76 -2.41 -23.23
CA LEU A 82 -2.52 -2.25 -21.80
C LEU A 82 -1.78 -0.96 -21.52
N SER A 83 -2.16 -0.22 -20.49
CA SER A 83 -1.43 0.93 -19.94
C SER A 83 -1.56 1.01 -18.44
N PHE A 84 -0.57 1.67 -17.79
CA PHE A 84 -0.57 1.95 -16.37
C PHE A 84 -0.94 3.40 -16.09
N HIS A 85 -1.73 3.63 -15.03
CA HIS A 85 -2.11 4.94 -14.54
C HIS A 85 -1.89 5.02 -13.03
N PRO A 86 -1.51 6.17 -12.47
CA PRO A 86 -1.22 6.29 -11.05
C PRO A 86 -2.38 5.85 -10.14
N ALA A 87 -2.08 5.08 -9.11
CA ALA A 87 -3.05 4.62 -8.11
C ALA A 87 -2.98 5.38 -6.77
N GLY A 88 -1.93 6.17 -6.52
CA GLY A 88 -1.80 7.00 -5.31
C GLY A 88 -1.50 6.24 -4.02
N HIS A 89 -1.29 4.94 -4.08
CA HIS A 89 -1.13 4.07 -2.92
C HIS A 89 0.29 4.06 -2.36
N VAL A 90 1.27 3.67 -3.17
CA VAL A 90 2.69 3.62 -2.84
C VAL A 90 3.53 3.94 -4.07
N LEU A 91 4.86 4.09 -3.92
CA LEU A 91 5.77 4.33 -5.06
C LEU A 91 5.61 3.24 -6.13
N GLY A 92 5.27 3.66 -7.35
CA GLY A 92 5.06 2.78 -8.49
C GLY A 92 3.70 2.08 -8.54
N SER A 93 2.79 2.36 -7.60
CA SER A 93 1.43 1.79 -7.65
C SER A 93 0.67 2.30 -8.87
N ALA A 94 -0.01 1.37 -9.54
CA ALA A 94 -0.68 1.64 -10.81
C ALA A 94 -2.02 0.93 -10.93
N GLN A 95 -2.97 1.63 -11.52
CA GLN A 95 -4.16 1.02 -12.10
C GLN A 95 -3.78 0.41 -13.46
N VAL A 96 -4.27 -0.77 -13.77
CA VAL A 96 -4.08 -1.46 -15.06
C VAL A 96 -5.29 -1.20 -15.92
N ARG A 97 -5.14 -0.40 -16.97
CA ARG A 97 -6.16 -0.16 -17.99
C ARG A 97 -5.98 -1.13 -19.14
N LEU A 98 -7.03 -1.86 -19.48
CA LEU A 98 -7.10 -2.79 -20.59
C LEU A 98 -8.15 -2.34 -21.59
N GLU A 99 -7.81 -2.36 -22.88
CA GLU A 99 -8.75 -2.06 -23.94
C GLU A 99 -8.70 -3.16 -25.01
N TYR A 100 -9.86 -3.71 -25.34
CA TYR A 100 -10.01 -4.75 -26.34
C TYR A 100 -11.36 -4.66 -27.02
N GLN A 101 -11.39 -4.58 -28.37
CA GLN A 101 -12.62 -4.51 -29.19
C GLN A 101 -13.62 -3.41 -28.74
N GLY A 102 -13.11 -2.26 -28.31
CA GLY A 102 -13.92 -1.13 -27.84
C GLY A 102 -14.34 -1.19 -26.37
N GLU A 103 -14.15 -2.32 -25.68
CA GLU A 103 -14.35 -2.43 -24.23
C GLU A 103 -13.13 -1.95 -23.48
N VAL A 104 -13.35 -1.17 -22.40
CA VAL A 104 -12.29 -0.67 -21.50
C VAL A 104 -12.58 -1.16 -20.10
N TRP A 105 -11.62 -1.89 -19.54
CA TRP A 105 -11.63 -2.33 -18.16
C TRP A 105 -10.44 -1.73 -17.40
N VAL A 106 -10.65 -1.42 -16.13
CA VAL A 106 -9.58 -0.94 -15.24
C VAL A 106 -9.55 -1.78 -13.99
N ALA A 107 -8.40 -2.39 -13.70
CA ALA A 107 -8.11 -3.00 -12.39
C ALA A 107 -7.32 -1.99 -11.56
N SER A 108 -7.90 -1.53 -10.45
CA SER A 108 -7.33 -0.46 -9.64
C SER A 108 -6.04 -0.86 -8.93
N GLY A 109 -5.86 -2.15 -8.61
CA GLY A 109 -4.99 -2.54 -7.50
C GLY A 109 -5.45 -1.85 -6.22
N ASP A 110 -4.54 -1.66 -5.28
CA ASP A 110 -4.79 -0.81 -4.12
C ASP A 110 -4.59 0.65 -4.46
N TYR A 111 -5.45 1.52 -3.92
CA TYR A 111 -5.37 2.93 -4.26
C TYR A 111 -5.73 3.88 -3.11
N LYS A 112 -5.21 5.09 -3.21
CA LYS A 112 -5.52 6.19 -2.30
C LYS A 112 -5.76 7.48 -3.09
N VAL A 113 -6.89 8.13 -2.84
CA VAL A 113 -7.29 9.33 -3.58
C VAL A 113 -6.68 10.62 -3.04
N GLU A 114 -6.30 10.65 -1.75
CA GLU A 114 -5.64 11.80 -1.13
C GLU A 114 -4.12 11.75 -1.40
N PRO A 115 -3.54 12.76 -2.06
CA PRO A 115 -2.10 12.82 -2.35
C PRO A 115 -1.26 12.91 -1.06
N ASP A 116 -0.05 12.36 -1.08
CA ASP A 116 0.87 12.43 0.07
C ASP A 116 2.32 12.84 -0.25
N GLY A 117 2.64 13.02 -1.50
CA GLY A 117 3.98 13.42 -1.95
C GLY A 117 5.01 12.28 -2.03
N THR A 118 4.67 11.04 -1.65
CA THR A 118 5.59 9.88 -1.74
C THR A 118 5.40 9.01 -2.96
N CYS A 119 4.34 9.25 -3.74
CA CYS A 119 4.03 8.60 -5.01
C CYS A 119 3.24 9.53 -5.91
N ALA A 120 3.07 9.14 -7.17
CA ALA A 120 2.20 9.86 -8.10
C ALA A 120 0.74 9.82 -7.58
N PRO A 121 0.01 10.95 -7.59
CA PRO A 121 -1.36 11.01 -7.08
C PRO A 121 -2.31 10.16 -7.92
N PHE A 122 -3.39 9.66 -7.31
CA PHE A 122 -4.42 8.90 -7.99
C PHE A 122 -5.00 9.69 -9.18
N GLU A 123 -5.12 9.02 -10.33
CA GLU A 123 -5.70 9.57 -11.55
C GLU A 123 -6.95 8.75 -11.93
N PRO A 124 -8.16 9.34 -11.91
CA PRO A 124 -9.36 8.62 -12.35
C PRO A 124 -9.27 8.23 -13.83
N VAL A 125 -9.51 6.96 -14.13
CA VAL A 125 -9.47 6.42 -15.51
C VAL A 125 -10.86 6.01 -15.94
N ARG A 126 -11.38 6.61 -17.02
CA ARG A 126 -12.68 6.26 -17.60
C ARG A 126 -12.68 4.84 -18.12
N CYS A 127 -13.74 4.06 -17.76
CA CYS A 127 -13.87 2.67 -18.20
C CYS A 127 -15.34 2.22 -18.23
N HIS A 128 -15.61 1.08 -18.86
CA HIS A 128 -16.91 0.40 -18.83
C HIS A 128 -17.04 -0.47 -17.59
N THR A 129 -15.95 -1.15 -17.21
CA THR A 129 -15.90 -1.99 -15.99
C THR A 129 -14.71 -1.57 -15.13
N PHE A 130 -14.98 -1.37 -13.84
CA PHE A 130 -13.97 -1.05 -12.83
C PHE A 130 -13.84 -2.18 -11.81
N ILE A 131 -12.64 -2.76 -11.69
CA ILE A 131 -12.29 -3.73 -10.66
C ILE A 131 -11.63 -2.94 -9.53
N THR A 132 -12.27 -2.87 -8.36
CA THR A 132 -11.84 -2.04 -7.23
C THR A 132 -11.61 -2.84 -5.97
N GLU A 133 -10.60 -2.42 -5.17
CA GLU A 133 -10.48 -2.85 -3.78
C GLU A 133 -11.63 -2.35 -2.91
N SER A 134 -11.79 -2.95 -1.72
CA SER A 134 -12.69 -2.48 -0.66
C SER A 134 -12.13 -2.69 0.74
N THR A 135 -10.81 -2.57 0.92
CA THR A 135 -10.09 -2.76 2.18
C THR A 135 -10.75 -1.99 3.33
N PHE A 136 -11.04 -0.71 3.11
CA PHE A 136 -11.79 0.12 4.04
C PHE A 136 -13.20 0.45 3.54
N GLY A 137 -13.85 -0.52 2.91
CA GLY A 137 -15.20 -0.45 2.31
C GLY A 137 -16.36 -0.41 3.30
N LEU A 138 -16.19 0.20 4.48
CA LEU A 138 -17.24 0.43 5.47
C LEU A 138 -17.41 1.92 5.76
N PRO A 139 -18.64 2.42 5.98
CA PRO A 139 -18.92 3.84 6.25
C PRO A 139 -18.22 4.44 7.48
N ILE A 140 -17.72 3.59 8.40
CA ILE A 140 -16.98 4.01 9.59
C ILE A 140 -15.56 4.51 9.27
N TYR A 141 -14.99 4.07 8.14
CA TYR A 141 -13.67 4.51 7.72
C TYR A 141 -13.77 5.84 7.01
N ARG A 142 -13.29 6.87 7.69
CA ARG A 142 -13.15 8.23 7.20
C ARG A 142 -11.85 8.76 7.75
N TRP A 143 -10.93 9.13 6.84
CA TRP A 143 -9.61 9.57 7.24
C TRP A 143 -9.61 11.04 7.66
N GLN A 144 -8.81 11.33 8.67
CA GLN A 144 -8.45 12.70 9.01
C GLN A 144 -7.35 13.19 8.08
N PRO A 145 -7.21 14.51 7.88
CA PRO A 145 -6.09 15.06 7.13
C PRO A 145 -4.75 14.56 7.66
N GLN A 146 -3.88 14.07 6.77
CA GLN A 146 -2.59 13.47 7.14
C GLN A 146 -1.73 14.39 7.99
N ALA A 147 -1.74 15.69 7.72
CA ALA A 147 -0.99 16.69 8.50
C ALA A 147 -1.31 16.65 10.01
N GLN A 148 -2.58 16.37 10.36
CA GLN A 148 -2.98 16.24 11.78
C GLN A 148 -2.40 14.97 12.41
N ILE A 149 -2.27 13.90 11.64
CA ILE A 149 -1.72 12.63 12.11
C ILE A 149 -0.21 12.76 12.30
N PHE A 150 0.49 13.41 11.36
CA PHE A 150 1.93 13.68 11.47
C PHE A 150 2.24 14.61 12.63
N ALA A 151 1.44 15.67 12.84
CA ALA A 151 1.54 16.52 14.04
C ALA A 151 1.38 15.69 15.31
N GLY A 152 0.38 14.80 15.37
CA GLY A 152 0.18 13.91 16.52
C GLY A 152 1.33 12.92 16.76
N ILE A 153 2.04 12.46 15.70
CA ILE A 153 3.26 11.65 15.81
C ILE A 153 4.40 12.50 16.37
N ASN A 154 4.59 13.72 15.86
CA ASN A 154 5.61 14.66 16.35
C ASN A 154 5.40 15.01 17.83
N ASP A 155 4.19 15.32 18.25
CA ASP A 155 3.83 15.60 19.65
C ASP A 155 4.13 14.41 20.57
N TRP A 156 3.78 13.19 20.13
CA TRP A 156 4.05 11.96 20.86
C TRP A 156 5.56 11.70 20.98
N TRP A 157 6.32 11.92 19.93
CA TRP A 157 7.77 11.75 19.92
C TRP A 157 8.44 12.76 20.86
N GLN A 158 8.09 14.04 20.80
CA GLN A 158 8.59 15.09 21.71
C GLN A 158 8.27 14.77 23.20
N ALA A 159 7.05 14.30 23.48
CA ALA A 159 6.65 13.91 24.83
C ALA A 159 7.50 12.74 25.36
N ASN A 160 7.84 11.76 24.52
CA ASN A 160 8.72 10.66 24.90
C ASN A 160 10.15 11.12 25.16
N ILE A 161 10.69 12.03 24.35
CA ILE A 161 12.00 12.67 24.60
C ILE A 161 12.00 13.32 25.97
N ALA A 162 10.98 14.13 26.30
CA ALA A 162 10.86 14.78 27.60
C ALA A 162 10.78 13.79 28.77
N ALA A 163 10.22 12.57 28.52
CA ALA A 163 10.15 11.49 29.49
C ALA A 163 11.42 10.60 29.51
N GLY A 164 12.42 10.87 28.67
CA GLY A 164 13.66 10.09 28.55
C GLY A 164 13.48 8.70 27.94
N LYS A 165 12.45 8.51 27.12
CA LYS A 165 12.07 7.25 26.45
C LYS A 165 12.35 7.27 24.96
N ALA A 166 12.71 6.11 24.40
CA ALA A 166 12.69 5.93 22.96
C ALA A 166 11.26 5.89 22.42
N SER A 167 11.03 6.32 21.19
CA SER A 167 9.74 6.23 20.49
C SER A 167 9.80 5.13 19.42
N VAL A 168 9.03 4.06 19.56
CA VAL A 168 9.00 2.97 18.56
C VAL A 168 7.67 3.01 17.83
N LEU A 169 7.70 3.30 16.54
CA LEU A 169 6.52 3.39 15.69
C LEU A 169 6.47 2.20 14.74
N PHE A 170 5.51 1.30 14.97
CA PHE A 170 5.26 0.17 14.08
C PHE A 170 4.38 0.59 12.91
N CYS A 171 4.81 0.22 11.71
CA CYS A 171 4.06 0.41 10.47
C CYS A 171 4.58 -0.53 9.39
N TYR A 172 3.85 -0.70 8.28
CA TYR A 172 4.34 -1.48 7.16
C TYR A 172 5.63 -0.89 6.58
N SER A 173 6.59 -1.78 6.26
CA SER A 173 7.95 -1.40 5.82
C SER A 173 7.96 -0.67 4.48
N PHE A 174 7.03 -1.03 3.59
CA PHE A 174 6.87 -0.44 2.28
C PHE A 174 5.63 0.46 2.23
N GLY A 175 5.78 1.67 1.71
CA GLY A 175 4.74 2.68 1.56
C GLY A 175 4.52 3.48 2.85
N LYS A 176 3.95 2.88 3.88
CA LYS A 176 3.58 3.57 5.13
C LYS A 176 4.77 4.15 5.89
N ALA A 177 5.87 3.40 6.00
CA ALA A 177 7.10 3.88 6.64
C ALA A 177 7.62 5.14 5.93
N GLN A 178 7.70 5.12 4.61
CA GLN A 178 8.19 6.24 3.81
C GLN A 178 7.24 7.45 3.86
N ARG A 179 5.93 7.21 3.88
CA ARG A 179 4.91 8.27 4.07
C ARG A 179 5.06 8.95 5.43
N ILE A 180 5.29 8.20 6.50
CA ILE A 180 5.54 8.75 7.84
C ILE A 180 6.83 9.57 7.81
N LEU A 181 7.93 9.01 7.29
CA LEU A 181 9.22 9.69 7.20
C LEU A 181 9.15 10.98 6.39
N HIS A 182 8.36 11.02 5.32
CA HIS A 182 8.14 12.22 4.51
C HIS A 182 7.34 13.29 5.25
N GLY A 183 6.39 12.89 6.13
CA GLY A 183 5.44 13.81 6.75
C GLY A 183 5.80 14.33 8.13
N ILE A 184 6.73 13.69 8.84
CA ILE A 184 7.14 14.10 10.19
C ILE A 184 8.21 15.19 10.18
N ASP A 185 8.37 15.88 11.30
CA ASP A 185 9.44 16.86 11.50
C ASP A 185 10.75 16.17 11.94
N ALA A 186 11.65 15.96 11.01
CA ALA A 186 12.94 15.33 11.26
C ALA A 186 13.92 16.17 12.13
N SER A 187 13.58 17.44 12.41
CA SER A 187 14.39 18.29 13.30
C SER A 187 14.21 17.97 14.79
N ILE A 188 13.18 17.21 15.15
CA ILE A 188 12.88 16.83 16.53
C ILE A 188 14.00 15.99 17.16
N GLY A 189 14.56 15.05 16.40
CA GLY A 189 15.60 14.16 16.89
C GLY A 189 16.08 13.14 15.85
N PRO A 190 16.96 12.20 16.25
CA PRO A 190 17.43 11.17 15.35
C PRO A 190 16.34 10.18 14.98
N ILE A 191 16.34 9.74 13.72
CA ILE A 191 15.42 8.74 13.20
C ILE A 191 16.19 7.47 12.90
N LEU A 192 15.72 6.35 13.45
CA LEU A 192 16.28 5.03 13.21
C LEU A 192 15.30 4.17 12.42
N SER A 193 15.79 3.35 11.53
CA SER A 193 14.99 2.42 10.77
C SER A 193 15.40 0.95 10.98
N HIS A 194 14.39 0.07 10.98
CA HIS A 194 14.60 -1.38 10.96
C HIS A 194 15.23 -1.82 9.62
N GLY A 195 16.00 -2.92 9.63
CA GLY A 195 16.64 -3.45 8.43
C GLY A 195 15.71 -3.81 7.27
N ALA A 196 14.43 -4.06 7.54
CA ALA A 196 13.42 -4.25 6.51
C ALA A 196 12.90 -2.93 5.89
N VAL A 197 13.16 -1.79 6.53
CA VAL A 197 12.69 -0.46 6.07
C VAL A 197 13.78 0.26 5.29
N GLU A 198 15.03 0.19 5.76
CA GLU A 198 16.14 0.98 5.20
C GLU A 198 16.42 0.75 3.70
N PRO A 199 16.42 -0.50 3.18
CA PRO A 199 16.59 -0.70 1.74
C PRO A 199 15.50 0.01 0.90
N LEU A 200 14.27 0.06 1.41
CA LEU A 200 13.15 0.71 0.75
C LEU A 200 13.26 2.24 0.82
N ASN A 201 13.72 2.80 1.95
CA ASN A 201 14.03 4.23 2.07
C ASN A 201 15.05 4.68 1.02
N ARG A 202 16.06 3.85 0.76
CA ARG A 202 17.07 4.13 -0.28
C ARG A 202 16.42 4.23 -1.66
N VAL A 203 15.56 3.26 -2.02
CA VAL A 203 14.86 3.30 -3.32
C VAL A 203 14.01 4.56 -3.47
N TYR A 204 13.31 4.98 -2.42
CA TYR A 204 12.54 6.23 -2.45
C TYR A 204 13.43 7.46 -2.67
N ARG A 205 14.59 7.55 -1.99
CA ARG A 205 15.57 8.63 -2.19
C ARG A 205 16.12 8.61 -3.63
N GLU A 206 16.46 7.44 -4.16
CA GLU A 206 16.94 7.26 -5.54
C GLU A 206 15.87 7.66 -6.57
N ALA A 207 14.59 7.47 -6.25
CA ALA A 207 13.46 7.95 -7.05
C ALA A 207 13.19 9.47 -6.90
N GLY A 208 14.03 10.21 -6.14
CA GLY A 208 13.89 11.65 -5.94
C GLY A 208 12.86 12.06 -4.88
N ILE A 209 12.31 11.11 -4.12
CA ILE A 209 11.37 11.40 -3.03
C ILE A 209 12.15 11.80 -1.78
N HIS A 210 11.75 12.93 -1.19
CA HIS A 210 12.38 13.41 0.01
C HIS A 210 12.05 12.52 1.22
N ILE A 211 13.03 11.71 1.62
CA ILE A 211 13.02 10.90 2.84
C ILE A 211 14.19 11.36 3.70
N PRO A 212 14.00 11.78 4.97
CA PRO A 212 15.07 12.21 5.83
C PRO A 212 16.11 11.10 6.04
N GLU A 213 17.31 11.49 6.41
CA GLU A 213 18.37 10.55 6.77
C GLU A 213 17.90 9.68 7.95
N THR A 214 18.17 8.40 7.84
CA THR A 214 17.83 7.40 8.86
C THR A 214 19.07 6.60 9.24
N LEU A 215 19.22 6.29 10.52
CA LEU A 215 20.28 5.43 11.03
C LEU A 215 19.79 3.98 11.10
N TYR A 216 20.67 3.02 10.86
CA TYR A 216 20.29 1.61 11.01
C TYR A 216 20.12 1.25 12.48
N ALA A 217 18.90 0.91 12.88
CA ALA A 217 18.55 0.60 14.27
C ALA A 217 19.34 -0.58 14.87
N GLY A 218 19.91 -1.45 14.02
CA GLY A 218 20.75 -2.58 14.44
C GLY A 218 22.07 -2.20 15.11
N ASP A 219 22.60 -1.00 14.84
CA ASP A 219 23.87 -0.52 15.36
C ASP A 219 23.78 -0.01 16.81
N PHE A 220 22.56 0.12 17.34
CA PHE A 220 22.27 0.71 18.65
C PHE A 220 21.83 -0.33 19.68
N ASN A 221 22.13 -0.07 20.96
CA ASN A 221 21.71 -0.88 22.09
C ASN A 221 21.26 -0.01 23.26
N LYS A 222 20.66 -0.62 24.29
CA LYS A 222 20.00 0.07 25.42
C LYS A 222 20.87 1.04 26.22
N THR A 223 22.20 1.00 26.05
CA THR A 223 23.13 1.89 26.75
C THR A 223 23.41 3.16 25.96
N ASP A 224 22.99 3.24 24.68
CA ASP A 224 23.19 4.38 23.84
C ASP A 224 22.25 5.53 24.23
N PRO A 225 22.78 6.70 24.62
CA PRO A 225 21.95 7.83 25.06
C PRO A 225 21.10 8.42 23.92
N LEU A 226 21.50 8.22 22.65
CA LEU A 226 20.76 8.69 21.47
C LEU A 226 19.36 8.09 21.40
N LEU A 227 19.18 6.86 21.88
CA LEU A 227 17.88 6.19 21.86
C LEU A 227 16.78 6.96 22.62
N ARG A 228 17.14 7.70 23.68
CA ARG A 228 16.18 8.49 24.46
C ARG A 228 15.58 9.68 23.70
N GLN A 229 16.13 9.98 22.54
CA GLN A 229 15.66 11.05 21.66
C GLN A 229 15.15 10.50 20.31
N ALA A 230 15.31 9.19 20.08
CA ALA A 230 15.10 8.59 18.78
C ALA A 230 13.61 8.27 18.50
N LEU A 231 13.23 8.47 17.24
CA LEU A 231 12.10 7.81 16.62
C LEU A 231 12.60 6.59 15.85
N ILE A 232 12.04 5.41 16.15
CA ILE A 232 12.44 4.15 15.55
C ILE A 232 11.27 3.62 14.72
N ILE A 233 11.48 3.49 13.41
CA ILE A 233 10.48 2.97 12.46
C ILE A 233 10.75 1.49 12.22
N ALA A 234 9.74 0.65 12.45
CA ALA A 234 9.87 -0.80 12.36
C ALA A 234 8.58 -1.47 11.84
N PRO A 235 8.70 -2.66 11.19
CA PRO A 235 7.52 -3.43 10.81
C PRO A 235 6.78 -4.00 12.03
N PRO A 236 5.50 -4.34 11.91
CA PRO A 236 4.71 -4.92 13.00
C PRO A 236 5.32 -6.21 13.55
N SER A 237 5.98 -7.01 12.72
CA SER A 237 6.68 -8.26 13.10
C SER A 237 7.86 -8.05 14.05
N ALA A 238 8.41 -6.84 14.14
CA ALA A 238 9.42 -6.49 15.13
C ALA A 238 8.85 -6.34 16.55
N GLY A 239 7.56 -6.05 16.67
CA GLY A 239 6.85 -5.97 17.94
C GLY A 239 6.79 -7.33 18.66
N GLY A 240 7.04 -7.34 19.98
CA GLY A 240 7.07 -8.57 20.77
C GLY A 240 8.30 -9.48 20.55
N SER A 241 9.15 -9.17 19.56
CA SER A 241 10.39 -9.92 19.29
C SER A 241 11.53 -9.53 20.23
N SER A 242 12.64 -10.28 20.22
CA SER A 242 13.85 -9.92 20.96
C SER A 242 14.51 -8.63 20.45
N TRP A 243 14.21 -8.24 19.22
CA TRP A 243 14.76 -7.05 18.58
C TRP A 243 14.42 -5.76 19.35
N ILE A 244 13.18 -5.64 19.87
CA ILE A 244 12.74 -4.42 20.56
C ILE A 244 13.43 -4.21 21.92
N LYS A 245 13.91 -5.28 22.56
CA LYS A 245 14.57 -5.22 23.88
C LYS A 245 15.84 -4.38 23.89
N ARG A 246 16.43 -4.12 22.71
CA ARG A 246 17.63 -3.27 22.54
C ARG A 246 17.41 -1.80 22.85
N PHE A 247 16.15 -1.33 22.82
CA PHE A 247 15.84 0.08 23.01
C PHE A 247 15.62 0.50 24.48
N GLY A 248 15.65 -0.45 25.41
CA GLY A 248 15.52 -0.15 26.84
C GLY A 248 14.11 0.30 27.22
N ASP A 249 13.98 1.48 27.83
CA ASP A 249 12.69 2.10 28.13
C ASP A 249 12.17 2.84 26.89
N TYR A 250 11.03 2.42 26.39
CA TYR A 250 10.41 2.98 25.19
C TYR A 250 8.90 3.14 25.37
N SER A 251 8.30 4.03 24.59
CA SER A 251 6.88 4.02 24.31
C SER A 251 6.68 3.54 22.88
N ASP A 252 5.66 2.72 22.66
CA ASP A 252 5.35 2.21 21.35
C ASP A 252 4.05 2.75 20.78
N ALA A 253 3.99 2.77 19.44
CA ALA A 253 2.79 3.15 18.71
C ALA A 253 2.62 2.29 17.46
N PHE A 254 1.40 2.22 16.95
CA PHE A 254 1.09 1.56 15.70
C PHE A 254 0.37 2.51 14.74
N ALA A 255 0.88 2.65 13.50
CA ALA A 255 0.27 3.45 12.44
C ALA A 255 -0.40 2.53 11.41
N SER A 256 -1.73 2.55 11.36
CA SER A 256 -2.54 1.77 10.43
C SER A 256 -3.95 2.33 10.35
N GLY A 257 -4.64 2.17 9.21
CA GLY A 257 -6.07 2.47 9.06
C GLY A 257 -6.95 1.69 10.05
N TRP A 258 -6.54 0.47 10.39
CA TRP A 258 -7.22 -0.39 11.36
C TRP A 258 -7.24 0.18 12.79
N MET A 259 -6.38 1.17 13.10
CA MET A 259 -6.41 1.87 14.39
C MET A 259 -7.69 2.72 14.58
N ARG A 260 -8.52 2.85 13.57
CA ARG A 260 -9.86 3.43 13.68
C ARG A 260 -10.77 2.63 14.61
N LEU A 261 -10.62 1.31 14.64
CA LEU A 261 -11.45 0.40 15.43
C LEU A 261 -10.88 0.18 16.83
N ARG A 262 -11.69 0.41 17.89
CA ARG A 262 -11.26 0.22 19.29
C ARG A 262 -10.84 -1.21 19.61
N GLY A 263 -11.49 -2.21 18.98
CA GLY A 263 -11.17 -3.63 19.16
C GLY A 263 -9.75 -3.94 18.68
N THR A 264 -9.38 -3.48 17.51
CA THR A 264 -8.04 -3.65 16.92
C THR A 264 -6.97 -2.96 17.75
N ARG A 265 -7.20 -1.72 18.18
CA ARG A 265 -6.29 -1.01 19.11
C ARG A 265 -5.98 -1.83 20.37
N ARG A 266 -7.01 -2.43 21.01
CA ARG A 266 -6.83 -3.23 22.22
C ARG A 266 -6.04 -4.51 21.95
N ARG A 267 -6.29 -5.18 20.81
CA ARG A 267 -5.57 -6.41 20.47
C ARG A 267 -4.09 -6.17 20.20
N ARG A 268 -3.72 -5.01 19.64
CA ARG A 268 -2.31 -4.65 19.35
C ARG A 268 -1.49 -4.40 20.63
N GLY A 269 -2.11 -3.98 21.73
CA GLY A 269 -1.44 -3.82 23.02
C GLY A 269 -0.36 -2.73 23.03
N VAL A 270 -0.39 -1.78 22.09
CA VAL A 270 0.53 -0.64 22.02
C VAL A 270 0.02 0.56 22.82
N ASP A 271 0.94 1.40 23.29
CA ASP A 271 0.60 2.61 24.06
C ASP A 271 -0.26 3.60 23.25
N ARG A 272 -0.02 3.71 21.95
CA ARG A 272 -0.73 4.65 21.08
C ARG A 272 -1.01 4.08 19.68
N GLY A 273 -2.18 4.41 19.12
CA GLY A 273 -2.55 4.11 17.74
C GLY A 273 -2.74 5.37 16.93
N PHE A 274 -2.12 5.45 15.74
CA PHE A 274 -2.33 6.50 14.76
C PHE A 274 -3.14 5.94 13.58
N VAL A 275 -4.25 6.63 13.25
CA VAL A 275 -5.12 6.23 12.13
C VAL A 275 -4.53 6.76 10.83
N LEU A 276 -3.60 6.03 10.24
CA LEU A 276 -2.94 6.38 8.98
C LEU A 276 -3.06 5.23 7.98
N SER A 277 -3.66 5.48 6.82
CA SER A 277 -3.89 4.47 5.78
C SER A 277 -3.27 4.88 4.45
N ASP A 278 -2.79 3.87 3.70
CA ASP A 278 -2.32 3.99 2.32
C ASP A 278 -3.44 3.72 1.30
N HIS A 279 -4.65 3.34 1.80
CA HIS A 279 -5.81 3.05 0.98
C HIS A 279 -6.86 4.14 1.08
N ALA A 280 -7.75 4.17 0.10
CA ALA A 280 -8.93 5.03 0.12
C ALA A 280 -9.84 4.67 1.29
N ASP A 281 -10.45 5.67 1.90
CA ASP A 281 -11.56 5.50 2.84
C ASP A 281 -12.89 5.35 2.10
N TRP A 282 -13.97 5.14 2.85
CA TRP A 282 -15.29 4.98 2.28
C TRP A 282 -15.71 6.11 1.31
N PRO A 283 -15.58 7.41 1.64
CA PRO A 283 -15.84 8.48 0.68
C PRO A 283 -14.92 8.45 -0.53
N GLY A 284 -13.64 8.13 -0.33
CA GLY A 284 -12.65 8.05 -1.41
C GLY A 284 -12.95 6.91 -2.38
N LEU A 285 -13.36 5.73 -1.88
CA LEU A 285 -13.80 4.60 -2.71
C LEU A 285 -14.99 4.99 -3.58
N LEU A 286 -16.03 5.59 -2.99
CA LEU A 286 -17.22 6.01 -3.72
C LEU A 286 -16.91 7.09 -4.76
N TRP A 287 -16.08 8.06 -4.41
CA TRP A 287 -15.63 9.12 -5.32
C TRP A 287 -14.85 8.53 -6.51
N ALA A 288 -13.88 7.65 -6.25
CA ALA A 288 -13.08 7.03 -7.31
C ALA A 288 -13.97 6.25 -8.29
N ILE A 289 -14.89 5.42 -7.79
CA ILE A 289 -15.84 4.66 -8.61
C ILE A 289 -16.68 5.60 -9.48
N GLU A 290 -17.24 6.68 -8.90
CA GLU A 290 -18.03 7.67 -9.64
C GLU A 290 -17.21 8.34 -10.76
N GLN A 291 -15.95 8.70 -10.48
CA GLN A 291 -15.08 9.36 -11.45
C GLN A 291 -14.71 8.48 -12.66
N THR A 292 -14.70 7.14 -12.50
CA THR A 292 -14.46 6.23 -13.64
C THR A 292 -15.60 6.23 -14.64
N GLY A 293 -16.82 6.58 -14.23
CA GLY A 293 -18.03 6.47 -15.03
C GLY A 293 -18.38 5.04 -15.42
N ALA A 294 -17.85 4.04 -14.70
CA ALA A 294 -18.11 2.64 -14.97
C ALA A 294 -19.58 2.28 -14.72
N GLU A 295 -20.18 1.54 -15.64
CA GLU A 295 -21.52 1.00 -15.49
C GLU A 295 -21.51 -0.31 -14.68
N ARG A 296 -20.38 -1.05 -14.73
CA ARG A 296 -20.15 -2.30 -14.01
C ARG A 296 -18.99 -2.16 -13.04
N VAL A 297 -19.19 -2.59 -11.79
CA VAL A 297 -18.17 -2.55 -10.73
C VAL A 297 -17.94 -3.92 -10.13
N MET A 298 -16.71 -4.40 -10.21
CA MET A 298 -16.26 -5.67 -9.64
C MET A 298 -15.48 -5.35 -8.37
N VAL A 299 -15.96 -5.79 -7.22
CA VAL A 299 -15.36 -5.45 -5.92
C VAL A 299 -14.52 -6.61 -5.40
N THR A 300 -13.25 -6.32 -5.11
CA THR A 300 -12.29 -7.28 -4.53
C THR A 300 -11.87 -6.81 -3.13
N HIS A 301 -11.20 -7.69 -2.38
CA HIS A 301 -10.56 -7.42 -1.08
C HIS A 301 -11.43 -6.66 -0.06
N GLY A 302 -11.31 -6.98 1.21
CA GLY A 302 -11.94 -6.25 2.29
C GLY A 302 -13.46 -6.42 2.38
N SER A 303 -14.19 -5.35 2.67
CA SER A 303 -15.62 -5.38 2.99
C SER A 303 -16.53 -5.46 1.75
N VAL A 304 -16.27 -6.43 0.87
CA VAL A 304 -16.92 -6.63 -0.45
C VAL A 304 -18.44 -6.54 -0.38
N GLY A 305 -19.07 -7.30 0.52
CA GLY A 305 -20.53 -7.39 0.59
C GLY A 305 -21.22 -6.07 0.90
N VAL A 306 -20.61 -5.22 1.73
CA VAL A 306 -21.18 -3.91 2.10
C VAL A 306 -21.07 -2.94 0.93
N LEU A 307 -19.91 -2.86 0.28
CA LEU A 307 -19.73 -1.96 -0.86
C LEU A 307 -20.60 -2.38 -2.05
N VAL A 308 -20.64 -3.67 -2.40
CA VAL A 308 -21.51 -4.20 -3.46
C VAL A 308 -22.97 -3.84 -3.22
N ARG A 309 -23.46 -4.07 -1.99
CA ARG A 309 -24.85 -3.72 -1.65
C ARG A 309 -25.11 -2.22 -1.84
N HIS A 310 -24.23 -1.37 -1.34
CA HIS A 310 -24.36 0.08 -1.47
C HIS A 310 -24.38 0.54 -2.93
N LEU A 311 -23.50 -0.01 -3.77
CA LEU A 311 -23.42 0.34 -5.20
C LEU A 311 -24.69 -0.09 -5.96
N ARG A 312 -25.22 -1.29 -5.65
CA ARG A 312 -26.52 -1.76 -6.22
C ARG A 312 -27.69 -0.87 -5.82
N GLU A 313 -27.74 -0.41 -4.57
CA GLU A 313 -28.76 0.54 -4.09
C GLU A 313 -28.65 1.90 -4.82
N LYS A 314 -27.49 2.22 -5.39
CA LYS A 314 -27.24 3.38 -6.26
C LYS A 314 -27.52 3.13 -7.74
N GLY A 315 -27.93 1.92 -8.12
CA GLY A 315 -28.28 1.56 -9.50
C GLY A 315 -27.12 1.06 -10.36
N LEU A 316 -25.91 0.84 -9.78
CA LEU A 316 -24.78 0.27 -10.51
C LEU A 316 -24.86 -1.26 -10.58
N ASP A 317 -24.41 -1.84 -11.71
CA ASP A 317 -24.18 -3.29 -11.80
C ASP A 317 -22.90 -3.63 -10.99
N ALA A 318 -23.07 -3.98 -9.72
CA ALA A 318 -21.97 -4.28 -8.82
C ALA A 318 -22.00 -5.73 -8.36
N GLN A 319 -20.84 -6.39 -8.35
CA GLN A 319 -20.69 -7.77 -7.88
C GLN A 319 -19.33 -7.98 -7.19
N GLY A 320 -19.29 -8.97 -6.28
CA GLY A 320 -18.03 -9.41 -5.69
C GLY A 320 -17.21 -10.18 -6.71
N PHE A 321 -15.91 -9.94 -6.70
CA PHE A 321 -14.94 -10.67 -7.50
C PHE A 321 -14.04 -11.46 -6.54
N THR A 322 -14.23 -12.79 -6.53
CA THR A 322 -13.53 -13.66 -5.57
C THR A 322 -12.05 -13.70 -5.86
N THR A 323 -11.25 -13.34 -4.86
CA THR A 323 -9.79 -13.50 -4.85
C THR A 323 -9.38 -14.52 -3.79
N GLU A 324 -8.13 -14.98 -3.78
CA GLU A 324 -7.61 -15.92 -2.77
C GLU A 324 -7.56 -15.28 -1.37
N TYR A 325 -7.45 -13.95 -1.30
CA TYR A 325 -7.37 -13.20 -0.04
C TYR A 325 -8.77 -12.84 0.47
N GLY A 326 -9.09 -13.32 1.68
CA GLY A 326 -10.30 -12.96 2.40
C GLY A 326 -10.12 -11.67 3.22
N ASP A 327 -11.20 -11.27 3.92
CA ASP A 327 -11.32 -10.01 4.67
C ASP A 327 -10.27 -9.81 5.80
N ASP A 328 -9.51 -10.86 6.19
CA ASP A 328 -8.69 -10.88 7.42
C ASP A 328 -7.16 -10.94 7.19
N GLU A 329 -6.65 -11.04 5.95
CA GLU A 329 -5.24 -11.38 5.69
C GLU A 329 -4.25 -10.19 5.66
N GLU A 330 -4.69 -8.95 5.65
CA GLU A 330 -3.78 -7.78 5.72
C GLU A 330 -3.00 -7.66 7.05
N GLU A 331 -3.38 -8.39 8.10
CA GLU A 331 -2.64 -8.38 9.37
C GLU A 331 -1.39 -9.29 9.38
N ALA A 332 -1.23 -10.19 8.42
CA ALA A 332 -0.19 -11.23 8.42
C ALA A 332 0.99 -10.96 7.48
N GLY A 333 0.88 -10.02 6.54
CA GLY A 333 1.87 -9.77 5.49
C GLY A 333 2.76 -8.56 5.79
N ALA A 334 3.66 -8.65 6.77
CA ALA A 334 4.73 -7.67 6.97
C ALA A 334 6.08 -8.37 7.13
#